data_7318a1dda3c53b1838810db1c4f24c5a
#
_entry.id   7318a1dda3c53b1838810db1c4f24c5a
#
_cell.length_a   1.000
_cell.length_b   1.000
_cell.length_c   1.000
_cell.angle_alpha   90.00
_cell.angle_beta   90.00
_cell.angle_gamma   90.00
#
_symmetry.space_group_name_H-M   'P 1'
#
loop_
_entity.id
_entity.type
_entity.pdbx_description
1 polymer ?
#
loop_
_entity_poly.entity_id
_entity_poly.type
_entity_poly.pdbx_seq_one_letter_code
_entity_poly.pdbx_strand_id
1 'polypeptide(L)' 'KVRFEIAVNDSFVKPTVDAIVRGARSGNIGDGKIFVVPLEECIRVRTGETGSDAIG' A
#
# COMPACT_ATOMS: atom_id res chain seq x y z
N LYS A 1 9.86 9.89 12.87
CA LYS A 1 9.36 8.75 12.09
C LYS A 1 8.26 9.20 11.17
N VAL A 2 8.22 8.61 9.97
CA VAL A 2 7.15 8.85 9.00
C VAL A 2 6.45 7.53 8.72
N ARG A 3 5.13 7.59 8.65
CA ARG A 3 4.31 6.44 8.31
C ARG A 3 3.54 6.72 7.04
N PHE A 4 3.60 5.80 6.10
CA PHE A 4 2.81 5.85 4.87
C PHE A 4 1.78 4.72 4.87
N GLU A 5 0.58 5.03 4.42
CA GLU A 5 -0.47 4.03 4.23
C GLU A 5 -0.89 4.07 2.76
N ILE A 6 -0.77 2.93 2.10
CA ILE A 6 -1.03 2.83 0.67
C ILE A 6 -1.99 1.68 0.43
N ALA A 7 -3.15 1.97 -0.14
CA ALA A 7 -4.14 0.96 -0.48
C ALA A 7 -4.04 0.62 -1.97
N VAL A 8 -3.92 -0.67 -2.27
CA VAL A 8 -3.80 -1.16 -3.64
C VAL A 8 -4.65 -2.42 -3.81
N ASN A 9 -5.01 -2.73 -5.05
CA ASN A 9 -5.62 -4.01 -5.38
C ASN A 9 -4.59 -5.13 -5.23
N ASP A 10 -5.05 -6.36 -4.98
CA ASP A 10 -4.18 -7.51 -4.72
C ASP A 10 -3.13 -7.71 -5.82
N SER A 11 -3.50 -7.52 -7.06
CA SER A 11 -2.58 -7.69 -8.19
C SER A 11 -1.41 -6.69 -8.19
N PHE A 12 -1.53 -5.60 -7.45
CA PHE A 12 -0.50 -4.55 -7.36
C PHE A 12 0.33 -4.61 -6.08
N VAL A 13 0.02 -5.52 -5.16
CA VAL A 13 0.73 -5.58 -3.87
C VAL A 13 2.22 -5.86 -4.06
N LYS A 14 2.56 -6.91 -4.80
CA LYS A 14 3.97 -7.27 -5.00
C LYS A 14 4.76 -6.18 -5.74
N PRO A 15 4.30 -5.67 -6.89
CA PRO A 15 5.03 -4.58 -7.56
C PRO A 15 5.15 -3.33 -6.70
N THR A 16 4.14 -3.01 -5.90
CA THR A 16 4.18 -1.85 -5.00
C THR A 16 5.22 -2.04 -3.90
N VAL A 17 5.23 -3.19 -3.25
CA VAL A 17 6.22 -3.50 -2.21
C VAL A 17 7.63 -3.48 -2.79
N ASP A 18 7.84 -4.09 -3.94
CA ASP A 18 9.15 -4.12 -4.61
C ASP A 18 9.63 -2.70 -4.93
N ALA A 19 8.74 -1.83 -5.40
CA ALA A 19 9.08 -0.46 -5.72
C ALA A 19 9.47 0.34 -4.47
N ILE A 20 8.73 0.16 -3.37
CA ILE A 20 9.02 0.83 -2.10
C ILE A 20 10.37 0.37 -1.55
N VAL A 21 10.65 -0.92 -1.58
CA VAL A 21 11.92 -1.45 -1.11
C VAL A 21 13.08 -0.88 -1.91
N ARG A 22 12.96 -0.82 -3.24
CA ARG A 22 14.01 -0.24 -4.08
C ARG A 22 14.24 1.23 -3.77
N GLY A 23 13.17 1.98 -3.53
CA GLY A 23 13.29 3.42 -3.26
C GLY A 23 13.77 3.77 -1.86
N ALA A 24 13.46 2.93 -0.88
CA ALA A 24 13.73 3.23 0.53
C ALA A 24 14.99 2.58 1.08
N ARG A 25 15.50 1.52 0.40
CA ARG A 25 16.65 0.77 0.89
C ARG A 25 17.93 1.59 0.80
N SER A 26 18.59 1.78 1.93
CA SER A 26 19.91 2.41 1.98
C SER A 26 20.99 1.44 2.47
N GLY A 27 20.59 0.27 2.98
CA GLY A 27 21.51 -0.69 3.57
C GLY A 27 21.87 -0.38 5.01
N ASN A 28 21.29 0.66 5.59
CA ASN A 28 21.55 1.07 6.97
C ASN A 28 20.46 0.56 7.91
N ILE A 29 20.82 0.41 9.18
CA ILE A 29 19.84 0.12 10.23
C ILE A 29 18.88 1.31 10.30
N GLY A 30 17.59 1.03 10.34
CA GLY A 30 16.58 2.09 10.41
C GLY A 30 15.93 2.43 9.08
N ASP A 31 16.21 1.69 8.00
CA ASP A 31 15.53 1.86 6.72
C ASP A 31 14.01 1.71 6.82
N GLY A 32 13.55 1.01 7.85
CA GLY A 32 12.13 0.88 8.12
C GLY A 32 11.59 -0.50 7.83
N LYS A 33 10.28 -0.62 7.90
CA LYS A 33 9.57 -1.87 7.72
C LYS A 33 8.32 -1.65 6.87
N ILE A 34 7.91 -2.70 6.18
CA ILE A 34 6.66 -2.71 5.42
C ILE A 34 5.77 -3.79 6.00
N PHE A 35 4.55 -3.42 6.37
CA PHE A 35 3.52 -4.35 6.80
C PHE A 35 2.46 -4.40 5.71
N VAL A 36 2.15 -5.59 5.25
CA VAL A 36 1.06 -5.81 4.29
C VAL A 36 -0.11 -6.39 5.04
N VAL A 37 -1.21 -5.66 5.06
CA VAL A 37 -2.41 -6.09 5.76
C VAL A 37 -3.60 -6.11 4.81
N PRO A 38 -4.52 -7.07 4.95
CA PRO A 38 -5.73 -7.08 4.14
C PRO A 38 -6.68 -5.97 4.59
N LEU A 39 -7.34 -5.36 3.61
CA LEU A 39 -8.45 -4.46 3.85
C LEU A 39 -9.74 -5.24 3.63
N GLU A 40 -10.63 -5.22 4.61
CA GLU A 40 -11.92 -5.89 4.47
C GLU A 40 -12.80 -5.19 3.45
N GLU A 41 -12.73 -3.86 3.41
CA GLU A 41 -13.56 -3.08 2.52
C GLU A 41 -12.93 -1.73 2.23
N CYS A 42 -13.18 -1.21 1.03
CA CYS A 42 -12.84 0.15 0.64
C CYS A 42 -14.07 0.76 -0.01
N ILE A 43 -14.45 1.94 0.42
CA ILE A 43 -15.65 2.62 -0.09
C ILE A 43 -15.24 4.02 -0.52
N ARG A 44 -15.55 4.39 -1.77
CA ARG A 44 -15.38 5.76 -2.23
C ARG A 44 -16.59 6.57 -1.80
N VAL A 45 -16.38 7.54 -0.95
CA VAL A 45 -17.47 8.30 -0.34
C VAL A 45 -18.32 9.03 -1.38
N ARG A 46 -17.69 9.64 -2.38
CA ARG A 46 -18.41 10.44 -3.38
C ARG A 46 -19.36 9.61 -4.24
N THR A 47 -18.96 8.38 -4.62
CA THR A 47 -19.71 7.57 -5.58
C THR A 47 -20.38 6.37 -4.96
N GLY A 48 -19.97 5.95 -3.77
CA GLY A 48 -20.43 4.71 -3.14
C GLY A 48 -19.82 3.45 -3.74
N GLU A 49 -18.86 3.58 -4.67
CA GLU A 49 -18.15 2.42 -5.21
C GLU A 49 -17.40 1.67 -4.11
N THR A 50 -17.28 0.36 -4.27
CA THR A 50 -16.63 -0.50 -3.27
C THR A 50 -15.58 -1.39 -3.92
N GLY A 51 -14.75 -2.01 -3.08
CA GLY A 51 -13.77 -2.99 -3.52
C GLY A 51 -12.72 -2.38 -4.45
N SER A 52 -12.38 -3.12 -5.50
CA SER A 52 -11.34 -2.70 -6.44
C SER A 52 -11.71 -1.44 -7.21
N ASP A 53 -12.99 -1.20 -7.44
CA ASP A 53 -13.47 0.02 -8.10
C ASP A 53 -13.19 1.26 -7.24
N ALA A 54 -13.28 1.12 -5.93
CA ALA A 54 -12.99 2.22 -5.01
C ALA A 54 -11.50 2.52 -4.90
N ILE A 55 -10.67 1.49 -4.98
CA ILE A 55 -9.21 1.64 -4.92
C ILE A 55 -8.65 2.17 -6.23
N GLY A 56 -9.15 1.63 -7.33
CA GLY A 56 -8.66 1.95 -8.68
C GLY A 56 -9.15 3.31 -9.23
#